data_685b714c862093b1449079745624a420
#
_entry.id   685b714c862093b1449079745624a420
#
_cell.length_a   1.000
_cell.length_b   1.000
_cell.length_c   1.000
_cell.angle_alpha   90.00
_cell.angle_beta   90.00
_cell.angle_gamma   90.00
#
_symmetry.space_group_name_H-M   'P 1'
#
loop_
_entity.id
_entity.type
_entity.pdbx_description
1 polymer ?
#
loop_
_entity_poly.entity_id
_entity_poly.type
_entity_poly.pdbx_seq_one_letter_code
_entity_poly.pdbx_strand_id
1 'polypeptide(L)'
;MRKKILFLAGMMACSSWAGAQEISKTWVADKGNGTYQNPVLHADYSDPDICAAGDDFYMTASSFNCIPGIPILHSNDLVNWSLVNYALPVQEPEPFFDKAQHGKGVWAPAIRFHNGEFYIYWGDPDYGIYMIKTKDPKGKWSKPVLVKAGKGMIDATPLWDEDGKVYLIHAYAGSRSGVNSILVICELNAEGTEVISDPVMVFDGNDGKNHTVEGPKLYKRNGYYYIFAPAGGVATGWQLVLRSKNIYGPYESKIVMAQGKTTINGPHQGGWVDTNTGESWFVHFQDKGAYGRVIHLNPMMWVNDWPVIGVDKDKDGCGEPVTTYKKPNVGKTYPIATPPESDEFNTRHLGLQWQWHANKKDTYGFTTDLGFIRLYAGSLSKEFVNFWEVPNLLMQKFPAEEFTATTKLTFTAKQDGEQTGIIVMGWDYSYLSIRKAGDQFILQQAVCKDAEQQNPERIKELANIPVKYLKMPGVADNEWQTVYLQVKVRKGAVCTFAYSLDGKKYTTVGETFTARQGKWIGAKVGLFCVTPDEGNRGWADVDWFRMDK
;
A
#
# COMPACT_ATOMS: atom_id res chain seq x y z
N MET A 1 20.80 56.93 43.72
CA MET A 1 21.34 55.65 43.23
C MET A 1 20.21 54.83 42.66
N ARG A 2 20.06 54.78 41.34
CA ARG A 2 19.04 53.99 40.66
C ARG A 2 19.68 52.67 40.20
N LYS A 3 19.23 51.53 40.76
CA LYS A 3 19.65 50.21 40.32
C LYS A 3 18.89 49.84 39.01
N LYS A 4 19.63 49.63 37.92
CA LYS A 4 19.11 49.03 36.68
C LYS A 4 19.05 47.53 36.86
N ILE A 5 17.84 46.95 36.73
CA ILE A 5 17.62 45.50 36.64
C ILE A 5 17.65 45.16 35.16
N LEU A 6 18.65 44.33 34.77
CA LEU A 6 18.75 43.75 33.43
C LEU A 6 17.86 42.49 33.43
N PHE A 7 16.83 42.50 32.59
CA PHE A 7 16.08 41.27 32.24
C PHE A 7 16.82 40.56 31.12
N LEU A 8 17.40 39.41 31.41
CA LEU A 8 17.92 38.48 30.42
C LEU A 8 16.73 37.62 29.95
N ALA A 9 16.24 37.89 28.73
CA ALA A 9 15.26 37.02 28.08
C ALA A 9 16.00 35.81 27.49
N GLY A 10 15.93 34.66 28.15
CA GLY A 10 16.39 33.41 27.62
C GLY A 10 15.41 32.92 26.53
N MET A 11 15.83 32.99 25.25
CA MET A 11 15.17 32.24 24.18
C MET A 11 15.43 30.75 24.39
N MET A 12 14.43 30.02 24.91
CA MET A 12 14.41 28.57 24.77
C MET A 12 14.10 28.24 23.32
N ALA A 13 15.13 27.84 22.57
CA ALA A 13 14.95 27.17 21.30
C ALA A 13 14.31 25.80 21.58
N CYS A 14 13.00 25.67 21.39
CA CYS A 14 12.35 24.38 21.26
C CYS A 14 12.85 23.74 19.98
N SER A 15 13.95 22.97 20.05
CA SER A 15 14.30 22.01 19.04
C SER A 15 13.24 20.92 19.09
N SER A 16 12.29 20.94 18.15
CA SER A 16 11.46 19.79 17.85
C SER A 16 12.40 18.66 17.38
N TRP A 17 12.68 17.72 18.25
CA TRP A 17 13.22 16.44 17.87
C TRP A 17 12.12 15.73 17.06
N ALA A 18 12.11 15.90 15.75
CA ALA A 18 11.55 14.91 14.86
C ALA A 18 12.42 13.65 15.09
N GLY A 19 11.88 12.68 15.82
CA GLY A 19 12.57 11.40 16.02
C GLY A 19 12.96 10.85 14.64
N ALA A 20 14.24 10.50 14.46
CA ALA A 20 14.68 9.87 13.23
C ALA A 20 13.82 8.62 13.02
N GLN A 21 13.23 8.48 11.82
CA GLN A 21 12.44 7.30 11.46
C GLN A 21 13.31 6.06 11.64
N GLU A 22 12.83 5.06 12.35
CA GLU A 22 13.56 3.79 12.56
C GLU A 22 13.73 3.10 11.21
N ILE A 23 14.96 2.66 10.91
CA ILE A 23 15.25 1.86 9.71
C ILE A 23 14.65 0.47 9.91
N SER A 24 14.04 -0.08 8.85
CA SER A 24 13.47 -1.43 8.85
C SER A 24 14.48 -2.47 9.33
N LYS A 25 14.02 -3.39 10.17
CA LYS A 25 14.77 -4.56 10.63
C LYS A 25 14.60 -5.75 9.71
N THR A 26 13.60 -5.69 8.81
CA THR A 26 13.21 -6.83 7.96
C THR A 26 13.78 -6.72 6.56
N TRP A 27 13.71 -5.54 5.93
CA TRP A 27 14.21 -5.33 4.58
C TRP A 27 14.81 -3.94 4.37
N VAL A 28 16.06 -3.92 3.88
CA VAL A 28 16.78 -2.71 3.47
C VAL A 28 17.34 -2.93 2.07
N ALA A 29 16.95 -2.11 1.12
CA ALA A 29 17.40 -2.21 -0.27
C ALA A 29 18.81 -1.64 -0.47
N ASP A 30 19.14 -0.54 0.18
CA ASP A 30 20.47 0.10 0.14
C ASP A 30 21.50 -0.78 0.85
N LYS A 31 22.55 -1.19 0.14
CA LYS A 31 23.61 -2.05 0.68
C LYS A 31 24.72 -1.28 1.40
N GLY A 32 24.64 0.05 1.47
CA GLY A 32 25.62 0.91 2.12
C GLY A 32 26.97 1.04 1.40
N ASN A 33 27.12 0.45 0.23
CA ASN A 33 28.37 0.39 -0.55
C ASN A 33 28.26 1.02 -1.95
N GLY A 34 27.24 1.89 -2.18
CA GLY A 34 26.97 2.49 -3.47
C GLY A 34 26.12 1.61 -4.42
N THR A 35 25.65 0.46 -3.94
CA THR A 35 24.75 -0.41 -4.68
C THR A 35 23.44 -0.62 -3.92
N TYR A 36 22.41 -1.05 -4.63
CA TYR A 36 21.14 -1.48 -4.06
C TYR A 36 20.77 -2.89 -4.54
N GLN A 37 19.84 -3.50 -3.83
CA GLN A 37 19.20 -4.76 -4.22
C GLN A 37 17.70 -4.54 -4.47
N ASN A 38 17.18 -5.19 -5.50
CA ASN A 38 15.76 -5.27 -5.74
C ASN A 38 15.10 -6.44 -4.96
N PRO A 39 13.83 -6.26 -4.55
CA PRO A 39 13.00 -5.08 -4.72
C PRO A 39 13.47 -3.88 -3.87
N VAL A 40 13.36 -2.65 -4.37
CA VAL A 40 13.67 -1.45 -3.57
C VAL A 40 12.66 -1.26 -2.43
N LEU A 41 11.44 -1.77 -2.59
CA LEU A 41 10.44 -1.89 -1.54
C LEU A 41 9.89 -3.32 -1.54
N HIS A 42 10.20 -4.09 -0.52
CA HIS A 42 9.67 -5.44 -0.35
C HIS A 42 8.33 -5.38 0.40
N ALA A 43 7.39 -4.61 -0.14
CA ALA A 43 6.03 -4.49 0.38
C ALA A 43 5.08 -4.27 -0.80
N ASP A 44 3.79 -4.58 -0.59
CA ASP A 44 2.75 -4.49 -1.60
C ASP A 44 2.40 -3.03 -1.93
N TYR A 45 3.09 -2.45 -2.91
CA TYR A 45 2.77 -1.15 -3.52
C TYR A 45 2.40 -1.33 -4.99
N SER A 46 1.23 -1.95 -5.21
CA SER A 46 0.72 -2.31 -6.54
C SER A 46 0.63 -1.12 -7.49
N ASP A 47 0.94 -1.36 -8.77
CA ASP A 47 0.73 -0.41 -9.86
C ASP A 47 1.40 0.96 -9.61
N PRO A 48 2.71 1.00 -9.32
CA PRO A 48 3.39 2.24 -8.96
C PRO A 48 3.44 3.22 -10.12
N ASP A 49 3.32 4.52 -9.78
CA ASP A 49 3.69 5.61 -10.67
C ASP A 49 4.53 6.63 -9.90
N ILE A 50 5.42 7.32 -10.62
CA ILE A 50 6.47 8.17 -10.04
C ILE A 50 6.59 9.50 -10.77
N CYS A 51 6.91 10.57 -10.05
CA CYS A 51 7.32 11.84 -10.63
C CYS A 51 8.50 12.45 -9.86
N ALA A 52 9.25 13.33 -10.54
CA ALA A 52 10.28 14.17 -9.94
C ALA A 52 9.75 15.59 -9.73
N ALA A 53 10.16 16.23 -8.62
CA ALA A 53 9.90 17.63 -8.32
C ALA A 53 11.17 18.23 -7.70
N GLY A 54 12.04 18.82 -8.51
CA GLY A 54 13.38 19.23 -8.09
C GLY A 54 14.27 18.04 -7.74
N ASP A 55 14.83 18.03 -6.53
CA ASP A 55 15.65 16.93 -6.00
C ASP A 55 14.81 15.81 -5.33
N ASP A 56 13.50 15.93 -5.34
CA ASP A 56 12.58 15.00 -4.67
C ASP A 56 11.87 14.09 -5.68
N PHE A 57 11.75 12.82 -5.33
CA PHE A 57 10.96 11.85 -6.06
C PHE A 57 9.75 11.44 -5.22
N TYR A 58 8.58 11.42 -5.84
CA TYR A 58 7.34 10.97 -5.21
C TYR A 58 6.74 9.82 -6.00
N MET A 59 6.33 8.79 -5.27
CA MET A 59 5.69 7.60 -5.84
C MET A 59 4.35 7.36 -5.15
N THR A 60 3.37 6.90 -5.91
CA THR A 60 2.07 6.43 -5.42
C THR A 60 1.79 5.02 -5.89
N ALA A 61 0.77 4.38 -5.32
CA ALA A 61 0.39 3.02 -5.65
C ALA A 61 -1.10 2.77 -5.39
N SER A 62 -1.64 1.72 -5.98
CA SER A 62 -3.00 1.24 -5.70
C SER A 62 -3.20 0.95 -4.22
N SER A 63 -4.34 1.34 -3.69
CA SER A 63 -4.75 1.02 -2.32
C SER A 63 -6.05 0.21 -2.27
N PHE A 64 -6.73 0.09 -3.41
CA PHE A 64 -8.03 -0.58 -3.53
C PHE A 64 -9.02 -0.05 -2.49
N ASN A 65 -9.60 -0.91 -1.66
CA ASN A 65 -10.54 -0.52 -0.59
C ASN A 65 -9.86 -0.10 0.73
N CYS A 66 -8.52 -0.22 0.83
CA CYS A 66 -7.81 0.02 2.10
C CYS A 66 -7.71 1.50 2.42
N ILE A 67 -8.03 1.89 3.65
CA ILE A 67 -8.07 3.28 4.12
C ILE A 67 -7.11 3.48 5.31
N PRO A 68 -6.32 4.60 5.31
CA PRO A 68 -6.22 5.65 4.30
C PRO A 68 -5.67 5.12 2.97
N GLY A 69 -6.16 5.67 1.85
CA GLY A 69 -5.82 5.25 0.49
C GLY A 69 -4.83 6.19 -0.19
N ILE A 70 -4.30 5.75 -1.34
CA ILE A 70 -3.32 6.47 -2.16
C ILE A 70 -2.07 6.82 -1.35
N PRO A 71 -1.19 5.85 -1.08
CA PRO A 71 0.06 6.09 -0.35
C PRO A 71 0.95 7.06 -1.12
N ILE A 72 1.61 7.96 -0.39
CA ILE A 72 2.62 8.87 -0.91
C ILE A 72 3.97 8.47 -0.32
N LEU A 73 4.83 7.96 -1.17
CA LEU A 73 6.22 7.65 -0.82
C LEU A 73 7.13 8.75 -1.35
N HIS A 74 8.18 9.04 -0.61
CA HIS A 74 9.17 10.06 -0.93
C HIS A 74 10.58 9.48 -0.89
N SER A 75 11.41 9.85 -1.84
CA SER A 75 12.83 9.52 -1.91
C SER A 75 13.61 10.69 -2.51
N ASN A 76 14.89 10.79 -2.15
CA ASN A 76 15.82 11.69 -2.83
C ASN A 76 16.83 10.96 -3.74
N ASP A 77 16.79 9.60 -3.75
CA ASP A 77 17.77 8.80 -4.50
C ASP A 77 17.17 7.54 -5.17
N LEU A 78 15.84 7.41 -5.19
CA LEU A 78 15.08 6.30 -5.80
C LEU A 78 15.28 4.94 -5.11
N VAL A 79 16.15 4.85 -4.11
CA VAL A 79 16.46 3.61 -3.37
C VAL A 79 15.95 3.67 -1.94
N ASN A 80 16.16 4.81 -1.29
CA ASN A 80 15.78 5.04 0.10
C ASN A 80 14.41 5.74 0.14
N TRP A 81 13.37 4.98 0.46
CA TRP A 81 11.98 5.44 0.42
C TRP A 81 11.39 5.59 1.82
N SER A 82 10.66 6.65 2.05
CA SER A 82 9.83 6.87 3.23
C SER A 82 8.37 6.96 2.83
N LEU A 83 7.49 6.33 3.57
CA LEU A 83 6.05 6.56 3.48
C LEU A 83 5.73 7.84 4.25
N VAL A 84 5.31 8.90 3.57
CA VAL A 84 5.19 10.24 4.15
C VAL A 84 3.77 10.72 4.31
N ASN A 85 2.81 10.12 3.60
CA ASN A 85 1.40 10.50 3.67
C ASN A 85 0.50 9.47 2.99
N TYR A 86 -0.80 9.68 3.13
CA TYR A 86 -1.86 9.13 2.28
C TYR A 86 -2.72 10.28 1.74
N ALA A 87 -2.97 10.28 0.44
CA ALA A 87 -3.69 11.36 -0.20
C ALA A 87 -5.21 11.25 -0.07
N LEU A 88 -5.74 10.07 0.26
CA LEU A 88 -7.17 9.78 0.34
C LEU A 88 -7.54 9.26 1.74
N PRO A 89 -7.96 10.12 2.67
CA PRO A 89 -8.32 9.71 4.04
C PRO A 89 -9.64 8.94 4.13
N VAL A 90 -10.55 9.17 3.19
CA VAL A 90 -11.87 8.54 3.09
C VAL A 90 -12.16 8.26 1.63
N GLN A 91 -12.73 7.10 1.34
CA GLN A 91 -13.12 6.70 -0.02
C GLN A 91 -14.62 6.91 -0.24
N GLU A 92 -14.95 7.48 -1.38
CA GLU A 92 -16.33 7.75 -1.79
C GLU A 92 -16.82 6.74 -2.85
N PRO A 93 -18.14 6.37 -2.88
CA PRO A 93 -19.16 6.82 -1.92
C PRO A 93 -19.05 6.15 -0.55
N GLU A 94 -19.11 6.93 0.52
CA GLU A 94 -18.90 6.44 1.89
C GLU A 94 -19.77 5.23 2.26
N PRO A 95 -21.11 5.21 2.01
CA PRO A 95 -21.93 4.06 2.40
C PRO A 95 -21.51 2.73 1.76
N PHE A 96 -20.86 2.79 0.59
CA PHE A 96 -20.34 1.61 -0.09
C PHE A 96 -19.01 1.16 0.53
N PHE A 97 -18.08 2.10 0.78
CA PHE A 97 -16.77 1.82 1.34
C PHE A 97 -16.71 1.79 2.87
N ASP A 98 -17.83 2.01 3.56
CA ASP A 98 -17.98 1.69 5.00
C ASP A 98 -17.98 0.18 5.27
N LYS A 99 -18.07 -0.62 4.22
CA LYS A 99 -17.95 -2.07 4.22
C LYS A 99 -16.65 -2.50 3.53
N ALA A 100 -16.12 -3.64 3.89
CA ALA A 100 -14.97 -4.22 3.20
C ALA A 100 -15.33 -4.53 1.73
N GLN A 101 -14.71 -3.83 0.79
CA GLN A 101 -14.97 -3.92 -0.66
C GLN A 101 -13.73 -4.43 -1.40
N HIS A 102 -13.25 -5.60 -1.00
CA HIS A 102 -11.99 -6.16 -1.50
C HIS A 102 -11.80 -6.04 -3.01
N GLY A 103 -10.67 -5.46 -3.41
CA GLY A 103 -10.28 -5.29 -4.80
C GLY A 103 -11.06 -4.23 -5.58
N LYS A 104 -11.89 -3.39 -4.92
CA LYS A 104 -12.56 -2.22 -5.51
C LYS A 104 -11.89 -0.93 -5.04
N GLY A 105 -12.30 0.21 -5.58
CA GLY A 105 -11.82 1.53 -5.18
C GLY A 105 -10.63 2.03 -6.01
N VAL A 106 -9.52 2.37 -5.36
CA VAL A 106 -8.38 3.02 -6.03
C VAL A 106 -7.54 2.01 -6.81
N TRP A 107 -7.60 2.09 -8.15
CA TRP A 107 -6.78 1.30 -9.05
C TRP A 107 -5.76 2.20 -9.78
N ALA A 108 -4.50 1.76 -9.82
CA ALA A 108 -3.39 2.32 -10.58
C ALA A 108 -3.35 3.86 -10.64
N PRO A 109 -3.20 4.57 -9.52
CA PRO A 109 -3.11 6.01 -9.51
C PRO A 109 -1.84 6.47 -10.23
N ALA A 110 -1.96 7.54 -11.03
CA ALA A 110 -0.85 8.20 -11.69
C ALA A 110 -0.56 9.54 -11.01
N ILE A 111 0.72 9.80 -10.68
CA ILE A 111 1.16 11.05 -10.06
C ILE A 111 1.94 11.91 -11.06
N ARG A 112 1.61 13.21 -11.14
CA ARG A 112 2.32 14.18 -11.98
C ARG A 112 2.57 15.45 -11.20
N PHE A 113 3.71 16.08 -11.48
CA PHE A 113 4.03 17.43 -10.99
C PHE A 113 3.95 18.40 -12.16
N HIS A 114 3.08 19.40 -12.05
CA HIS A 114 2.87 20.41 -13.08
C HIS A 114 2.59 21.77 -12.45
N ASN A 115 3.28 22.83 -12.92
CA ASN A 115 3.10 24.22 -12.46
C ASN A 115 3.08 24.41 -10.93
N GLY A 116 3.97 23.67 -10.21
CA GLY A 116 4.09 23.78 -8.75
C GLY A 116 3.02 23.06 -7.96
N GLU A 117 2.19 22.24 -8.60
CA GLU A 117 1.19 21.38 -7.95
C GLU A 117 1.40 19.92 -8.34
N PHE A 118 1.09 19.01 -7.41
CA PHE A 118 0.99 17.58 -7.65
C PHE A 118 -0.44 17.20 -7.97
N TYR A 119 -0.61 16.37 -8.96
CA TYR A 119 -1.89 15.83 -9.40
C TYR A 119 -1.84 14.31 -9.32
N ILE A 120 -2.90 13.70 -8.80
CA ILE A 120 -3.09 12.25 -8.87
C ILE A 120 -4.42 11.97 -9.54
N TYR A 121 -4.38 11.14 -10.59
CA TYR A 121 -5.56 10.59 -11.26
C TYR A 121 -5.61 9.10 -10.99
N TRP A 122 -6.82 8.56 -10.78
CA TRP A 122 -7.00 7.12 -10.66
C TRP A 122 -8.32 6.68 -11.26
N GLY A 123 -8.39 5.40 -11.66
CA GLY A 123 -9.64 4.75 -12.00
C GLY A 123 -10.24 4.08 -10.75
N ASP A 124 -11.50 4.39 -10.46
CA ASP A 124 -12.38 3.49 -9.74
C ASP A 124 -13.19 2.74 -10.79
N PRO A 125 -12.98 1.42 -10.98
CA PRO A 125 -13.57 0.69 -12.10
C PRO A 125 -15.10 0.61 -12.03
N ASP A 126 -15.70 0.90 -10.88
CA ASP A 126 -17.15 0.86 -10.69
C ASP A 126 -17.81 2.25 -10.83
N TYR A 127 -17.04 3.36 -10.69
CA TYR A 127 -17.57 4.73 -10.69
C TYR A 127 -16.98 5.64 -11.78
N GLY A 128 -15.67 5.54 -12.06
CA GLY A 128 -15.04 6.36 -13.09
C GLY A 128 -13.65 6.85 -12.76
N ILE A 129 -13.21 7.90 -13.44
CA ILE A 129 -11.88 8.52 -13.24
C ILE A 129 -12.02 9.70 -12.28
N TYR A 130 -11.21 9.68 -11.24
CA TYR A 130 -11.11 10.74 -10.24
C TYR A 130 -9.77 11.44 -10.28
N MET A 131 -9.72 12.65 -9.73
CA MET A 131 -8.51 13.46 -9.57
C MET A 131 -8.49 14.16 -8.21
N ILE A 132 -7.30 14.25 -7.63
CA ILE A 132 -6.96 15.11 -6.47
C ILE A 132 -5.68 15.88 -6.76
N LYS A 133 -5.47 17.00 -6.07
CA LYS A 133 -4.24 17.79 -6.20
C LYS A 133 -3.81 18.45 -4.90
N THR A 134 -2.52 18.82 -4.83
CA THR A 134 -1.93 19.57 -3.72
C THR A 134 -0.65 20.29 -4.15
N LYS A 135 -0.25 21.32 -3.38
CA LYS A 135 1.09 21.92 -3.49
C LYS A 135 2.13 21.23 -2.60
N ASP A 136 1.67 20.53 -1.56
CA ASP A 136 2.53 19.79 -0.64
C ASP A 136 2.05 18.34 -0.52
N PRO A 137 2.76 17.37 -1.13
CA PRO A 137 2.37 15.97 -1.09
C PRO A 137 2.42 15.34 0.31
N LYS A 138 3.16 15.96 1.24
CA LYS A 138 3.22 15.56 2.66
C LYS A 138 2.08 16.15 3.48
N GLY A 139 1.36 17.13 2.92
CA GLY A 139 0.25 17.84 3.55
C GLY A 139 -1.12 17.33 3.11
N LYS A 140 -2.09 18.22 3.17
CA LYS A 140 -3.48 17.91 2.81
C LYS A 140 -3.68 17.96 1.29
N TRP A 141 -4.35 16.96 0.76
CA TRP A 141 -4.82 16.90 -0.62
C TRP A 141 -6.24 17.47 -0.77
N SER A 142 -6.60 17.87 -1.97
CA SER A 142 -7.96 18.31 -2.28
C SER A 142 -8.98 17.17 -2.10
N LYS A 143 -10.26 17.51 -2.06
CA LYS A 143 -11.30 16.50 -2.21
C LYS A 143 -11.25 15.87 -3.60
N PRO A 144 -11.66 14.59 -3.76
CA PRO A 144 -11.81 13.97 -5.06
C PRO A 144 -12.75 14.74 -6.00
N VAL A 145 -12.33 14.86 -7.26
CA VAL A 145 -13.15 15.37 -8.35
C VAL A 145 -13.39 14.22 -9.32
N LEU A 146 -14.65 13.93 -9.63
CA LEU A 146 -15.00 12.95 -10.64
C LEU A 146 -14.82 13.58 -12.04
N VAL A 147 -13.70 13.24 -12.69
CA VAL A 147 -13.29 13.80 -14.00
C VAL A 147 -14.11 13.22 -15.15
N LYS A 148 -14.44 11.93 -15.05
CA LYS A 148 -15.27 11.21 -16.01
C LYS A 148 -16.02 10.08 -15.32
N ALA A 149 -17.36 10.18 -15.32
CA ALA A 149 -18.20 9.11 -14.83
C ALA A 149 -18.27 7.94 -15.82
N GLY A 150 -18.33 6.71 -15.32
CA GLY A 150 -18.51 5.50 -16.13
C GLY A 150 -17.83 4.30 -15.53
N LYS A 151 -18.21 3.10 -15.99
CA LYS A 151 -17.65 1.83 -15.51
C LYS A 151 -16.51 1.34 -16.39
N GLY A 152 -15.53 0.70 -15.75
CA GLY A 152 -14.46 0.00 -16.44
C GLY A 152 -13.30 0.85 -16.90
N MET A 153 -13.32 2.16 -16.72
CA MET A 153 -12.17 3.02 -17.01
C MET A 153 -11.12 2.87 -15.89
N ILE A 154 -9.89 2.56 -16.29
CA ILE A 154 -8.77 2.28 -15.37
C ILE A 154 -7.49 2.96 -15.85
N ASP A 155 -6.51 3.10 -14.96
CA ASP A 155 -5.13 3.45 -15.25
C ASP A 155 -4.98 4.83 -15.92
N ALA A 156 -5.71 5.82 -15.45
CA ALA A 156 -5.76 7.15 -16.05
C ALA A 156 -4.47 7.95 -15.80
N THR A 157 -3.87 8.51 -16.86
CA THR A 157 -2.65 9.32 -16.77
C THR A 157 -2.81 10.61 -17.59
N PRO A 158 -2.64 11.81 -16.97
CA PRO A 158 -2.70 13.08 -17.68
C PRO A 158 -1.34 13.46 -18.30
N LEU A 159 -1.39 14.29 -19.34
CA LEU A 159 -0.25 14.98 -19.93
C LEU A 159 -0.65 16.43 -20.24
N TRP A 160 0.05 17.39 -19.65
CA TRP A 160 0.01 18.79 -20.07
C TRP A 160 0.99 18.98 -21.21
N ASP A 161 0.51 19.32 -22.39
CA ASP A 161 1.33 19.43 -23.58
C ASP A 161 1.74 20.87 -23.87
N GLU A 162 2.80 21.04 -24.67
CA GLU A 162 3.34 22.32 -25.13
C GLU A 162 2.37 23.07 -26.09
N ASP A 163 1.40 22.36 -26.65
CA ASP A 163 0.32 22.95 -27.47
C ASP A 163 -0.76 23.67 -26.64
N GLY A 164 -0.60 23.64 -25.30
CA GLY A 164 -1.53 24.25 -24.35
C GLY A 164 -2.75 23.41 -24.00
N LYS A 165 -2.84 22.19 -24.51
CA LYS A 165 -3.91 21.23 -24.20
C LYS A 165 -3.49 20.28 -23.08
N VAL A 166 -4.49 19.68 -22.45
CA VAL A 166 -4.30 18.62 -21.47
C VAL A 166 -4.93 17.34 -22.01
N TYR A 167 -4.14 16.30 -22.09
CA TYR A 167 -4.59 14.99 -22.58
C TYR A 167 -4.69 14.00 -21.43
N LEU A 168 -5.64 13.07 -21.51
CA LEU A 168 -5.82 11.97 -20.58
C LEU A 168 -5.84 10.67 -21.36
N ILE A 169 -4.89 9.78 -21.07
CA ILE A 169 -4.91 8.40 -21.54
C ILE A 169 -5.49 7.49 -20.46
N HIS A 170 -6.26 6.48 -20.86
CA HIS A 170 -6.71 5.42 -19.95
C HIS A 170 -6.92 4.10 -20.67
N ALA A 171 -7.07 3.02 -19.90
CA ALA A 171 -7.41 1.69 -20.36
C ALA A 171 -8.83 1.29 -19.92
N TYR A 172 -9.23 0.05 -20.22
CA TYR A 172 -10.50 -0.52 -19.81
C TYR A 172 -10.32 -1.87 -19.12
N ALA A 173 -11.08 -2.08 -18.03
CA ALA A 173 -11.19 -3.36 -17.34
C ALA A 173 -12.34 -4.19 -17.92
N GLY A 174 -12.04 -5.30 -18.58
CA GLY A 174 -13.03 -6.17 -19.21
C GLY A 174 -14.10 -6.69 -18.26
N SER A 175 -13.76 -6.86 -16.98
CA SER A 175 -14.70 -7.31 -15.93
C SER A 175 -15.81 -6.31 -15.62
N ARG A 176 -15.71 -5.04 -16.06
CA ARG A 176 -16.72 -3.97 -15.83
C ARG A 176 -17.30 -3.42 -17.13
N SER A 177 -16.46 -3.23 -18.15
CA SER A 177 -16.86 -2.62 -19.44
C SER A 177 -17.17 -3.66 -20.53
N GLY A 178 -16.76 -4.92 -20.35
CA GLY A 178 -16.80 -5.94 -21.40
C GLY A 178 -15.70 -5.78 -22.46
N VAL A 179 -14.85 -4.76 -22.35
CA VAL A 179 -13.72 -4.45 -23.25
C VAL A 179 -12.43 -4.43 -22.45
N ASN A 180 -11.34 -4.93 -23.02
CA ASN A 180 -10.00 -4.85 -22.44
C ASN A 180 -8.95 -4.71 -23.54
N SER A 181 -7.69 -4.51 -23.14
CA SER A 181 -6.53 -4.41 -24.06
C SER A 181 -6.65 -3.26 -25.07
N ILE A 182 -7.35 -2.19 -24.71
CA ILE A 182 -7.54 -1.00 -25.53
C ILE A 182 -7.07 0.22 -24.78
N LEU A 183 -6.29 1.09 -25.43
CA LEU A 183 -5.86 2.38 -24.92
C LEU A 183 -6.56 3.50 -25.68
N VAL A 184 -7.10 4.47 -24.94
CA VAL A 184 -7.80 5.62 -25.51
C VAL A 184 -7.24 6.91 -24.93
N ILE A 185 -7.24 7.98 -25.75
CA ILE A 185 -6.87 9.34 -25.35
C ILE A 185 -8.09 10.25 -25.54
N CYS A 186 -8.34 11.13 -24.56
CA CYS A 186 -9.29 12.23 -24.64
C CYS A 186 -8.63 13.53 -24.14
N GLU A 187 -9.27 14.68 -24.45
CA GLU A 187 -8.84 15.99 -23.97
C GLU A 187 -9.54 16.33 -22.65
N LEU A 188 -8.80 16.94 -21.73
CA LEU A 188 -9.31 17.54 -20.52
C LEU A 188 -9.47 19.06 -20.71
N ASN A 189 -10.31 19.68 -19.86
CA ASN A 189 -10.28 21.13 -19.69
C ASN A 189 -8.91 21.58 -19.13
N ALA A 190 -8.63 22.89 -19.19
CA ALA A 190 -7.34 23.45 -18.78
C ALA A 190 -6.99 23.16 -17.30
N GLU A 191 -7.99 23.04 -16.44
CA GLU A 191 -7.86 22.73 -15.01
C GLU A 191 -7.61 21.24 -14.75
N GLY A 192 -7.78 20.36 -15.76
CA GLY A 192 -7.66 18.91 -15.65
C GLY A 192 -8.81 18.25 -14.87
N THR A 193 -9.94 18.90 -14.73
CA THR A 193 -11.06 18.47 -13.87
C THR A 193 -12.21 17.80 -14.62
N GLU A 194 -12.21 17.86 -15.95
CA GLU A 194 -13.31 17.35 -16.77
C GLU A 194 -12.80 16.91 -18.14
N VAL A 195 -13.30 15.79 -18.64
CA VAL A 195 -13.10 15.33 -20.03
C VAL A 195 -14.02 16.14 -20.95
N ILE A 196 -13.44 16.79 -21.97
CA ILE A 196 -14.15 17.70 -22.89
C ILE A 196 -14.23 17.18 -24.33
N SER A 197 -13.67 16.00 -24.62
CA SER A 197 -13.72 15.39 -25.96
C SER A 197 -14.19 13.94 -25.90
N ASP A 198 -14.59 13.42 -27.06
CA ASP A 198 -14.78 11.98 -27.22
C ASP A 198 -13.44 11.22 -27.13
N PRO A 199 -13.42 9.99 -26.62
CA PRO A 199 -12.22 9.17 -26.56
C PRO A 199 -11.80 8.71 -27.96
N VAL A 200 -10.51 8.84 -28.28
CA VAL A 200 -9.90 8.32 -29.49
C VAL A 200 -9.09 7.05 -29.14
N MET A 201 -9.42 5.93 -29.78
CA MET A 201 -8.62 4.71 -29.62
C MET A 201 -7.26 4.88 -30.33
N VAL A 202 -6.17 4.77 -29.56
CA VAL A 202 -4.81 4.96 -30.06
C VAL A 202 -4.04 3.65 -30.16
N PHE A 203 -4.49 2.60 -29.47
CA PHE A 203 -3.90 1.29 -29.54
C PHE A 203 -4.92 0.19 -29.21
N ASP A 204 -4.89 -0.89 -30.00
CA ASP A 204 -5.65 -2.11 -29.77
C ASP A 204 -4.67 -3.29 -29.64
N GLY A 205 -4.56 -3.84 -28.43
CA GLY A 205 -3.72 -4.99 -28.11
C GLY A 205 -4.37 -6.34 -28.40
N ASN A 206 -5.63 -6.35 -28.90
CA ASN A 206 -6.35 -7.58 -29.25
C ASN A 206 -5.89 -8.16 -30.59
N ASP A 207 -4.80 -7.65 -31.17
CA ASP A 207 -4.14 -8.14 -32.39
C ASP A 207 -3.47 -9.53 -32.22
N GLY A 208 -3.57 -10.14 -31.05
CA GLY A 208 -2.97 -11.43 -30.69
C GLY A 208 -1.53 -11.34 -30.18
N LYS A 209 -0.91 -10.14 -30.15
CA LYS A 209 0.48 -9.95 -29.73
C LYS A 209 0.61 -9.30 -28.36
N ASN A 210 -0.27 -8.34 -28.03
CA ASN A 210 -0.16 -7.50 -26.84
C ASN A 210 -1.43 -7.58 -25.97
N HIS A 211 -1.97 -8.80 -25.78
CA HIS A 211 -3.13 -9.02 -24.92
C HIS A 211 -2.89 -8.47 -23.51
N THR A 212 -3.96 -8.06 -22.85
CA THR A 212 -3.93 -7.40 -21.55
C THR A 212 -3.02 -6.17 -21.49
N VAL A 213 -2.93 -5.39 -22.60
CA VAL A 213 -2.28 -4.08 -22.52
C VAL A 213 -3.13 -3.15 -21.67
N GLU A 214 -2.51 -2.57 -20.65
CA GLU A 214 -3.13 -1.71 -19.64
C GLU A 214 -2.08 -0.78 -19.02
N GLY A 215 -2.37 -0.06 -17.94
CA GLY A 215 -1.40 0.73 -17.21
C GLY A 215 -0.70 1.84 -17.98
N PRO A 216 -1.35 2.54 -18.95
CA PRO A 216 -0.64 3.47 -19.81
C PRO A 216 -0.13 4.67 -19.02
N LYS A 217 1.16 5.00 -19.22
CA LYS A 217 1.78 6.23 -18.74
C LYS A 217 2.21 7.07 -19.94
N LEU A 218 1.65 8.27 -20.07
CA LEU A 218 1.84 9.15 -21.21
C LEU A 218 2.93 10.17 -20.92
N TYR A 219 3.91 10.26 -21.83
CA TYR A 219 5.05 11.17 -21.76
C TYR A 219 5.32 11.82 -23.11
N LYS A 220 6.09 12.93 -23.11
CA LYS A 220 6.62 13.57 -24.32
C LYS A 220 8.13 13.78 -24.19
N ARG A 221 8.89 13.44 -25.22
CA ARG A 221 10.34 13.60 -25.28
C ARG A 221 10.83 13.71 -26.73
N ASN A 222 11.71 14.66 -27.01
CA ASN A 222 12.33 14.87 -28.33
C ASN A 222 11.32 14.93 -29.49
N GLY A 223 10.14 15.55 -29.26
CA GLY A 223 9.07 15.67 -30.27
C GLY A 223 8.28 14.38 -30.54
N TYR A 224 8.47 13.34 -29.71
CA TYR A 224 7.65 12.13 -29.70
C TYR A 224 6.78 12.05 -28.47
N TYR A 225 5.57 11.52 -28.65
CA TYR A 225 4.71 11.02 -27.58
C TYR A 225 5.04 9.56 -27.31
N TYR A 226 5.15 9.20 -26.05
CA TYR A 226 5.42 7.85 -25.58
C TYR A 226 4.32 7.38 -24.67
N ILE A 227 3.83 6.16 -24.90
CA ILE A 227 2.93 5.46 -23.99
C ILE A 227 3.69 4.24 -23.47
N PHE A 228 4.02 4.25 -22.19
CA PHE A 228 4.58 3.10 -21.50
C PHE A 228 3.40 2.28 -20.97
N ALA A 229 3.18 1.10 -21.49
CA ALA A 229 2.07 0.24 -21.13
C ALA A 229 2.52 -1.22 -21.06
N PRO A 230 2.38 -1.90 -19.91
CA PRO A 230 2.65 -3.32 -19.83
C PRO A 230 1.60 -4.12 -20.62
N ALA A 231 2.00 -5.30 -21.09
CA ALA A 231 1.13 -6.28 -21.74
C ALA A 231 1.48 -7.70 -21.27
N GLY A 232 0.67 -8.70 -21.58
CA GLY A 232 0.92 -10.10 -21.26
C GLY A 232 0.51 -10.54 -19.84
N GLY A 233 -0.07 -9.62 -19.06
CA GLY A 233 -0.57 -9.88 -17.70
C GLY A 233 0.48 -9.82 -16.61
N VAL A 234 0.05 -9.70 -15.36
CA VAL A 234 0.90 -9.40 -14.19
C VAL A 234 1.94 -10.48 -13.85
N ALA A 235 1.67 -11.74 -14.17
CA ALA A 235 2.57 -12.85 -13.84
C ALA A 235 3.60 -13.17 -14.93
N THR A 236 3.31 -12.84 -16.18
CA THR A 236 4.06 -13.30 -17.37
C THR A 236 4.34 -12.20 -18.39
N GLY A 237 3.95 -10.96 -18.09
CA GLY A 237 3.98 -9.85 -19.02
C GLY A 237 5.36 -9.23 -19.25
N TRP A 238 5.34 -8.18 -20.02
CA TRP A 238 6.48 -7.37 -20.43
C TRP A 238 6.11 -5.90 -20.46
N GLN A 239 7.12 -5.02 -20.45
CA GLN A 239 6.93 -3.60 -20.67
C GLN A 239 6.95 -3.28 -22.16
N LEU A 240 5.80 -2.91 -22.69
CA LEU A 240 5.65 -2.36 -24.03
C LEU A 240 5.79 -0.83 -23.98
N VAL A 241 6.39 -0.24 -25.01
CA VAL A 241 6.37 1.21 -25.25
C VAL A 241 5.86 1.48 -26.65
N LEU A 242 4.94 2.42 -26.74
CA LEU A 242 4.39 2.93 -28.00
C LEU A 242 4.97 4.32 -28.24
N ARG A 243 5.31 4.64 -29.51
CA ARG A 243 5.92 5.92 -29.88
C ARG A 243 5.25 6.50 -31.13
N SER A 244 4.94 7.78 -31.10
CA SER A 244 4.41 8.54 -32.26
C SER A 244 4.83 10.01 -32.21
N LYS A 245 4.85 10.66 -33.38
CA LYS A 245 4.98 12.14 -33.48
C LYS A 245 3.64 12.85 -33.33
N ASN A 246 2.53 12.13 -33.36
CA ASN A 246 1.18 12.67 -33.20
C ASN A 246 0.55 12.01 -31.97
N ILE A 247 -0.10 12.82 -31.11
CA ILE A 247 -0.74 12.34 -29.88
C ILE A 247 -1.80 11.24 -30.12
N TYR A 248 -2.48 11.29 -31.25
CA TYR A 248 -3.46 10.29 -31.64
C TYR A 248 -2.91 9.18 -32.56
N GLY A 249 -1.58 9.14 -32.76
CA GLY A 249 -0.93 8.11 -33.57
C GLY A 249 -0.85 8.41 -35.06
N PRO A 250 -0.55 7.41 -35.90
CA PRO A 250 -0.32 6.00 -35.53
C PRO A 250 0.93 5.80 -34.65
N TYR A 251 0.85 4.82 -33.74
CA TYR A 251 1.94 4.48 -32.84
C TYR A 251 2.72 3.27 -33.34
N GLU A 252 4.05 3.35 -33.33
CA GLU A 252 4.96 2.21 -33.42
C GLU A 252 5.08 1.58 -32.02
N SER A 253 5.21 0.26 -31.93
CA SER A 253 5.34 -0.46 -30.66
C SER A 253 6.63 -1.26 -30.55
N LYS A 254 7.22 -1.31 -29.35
CA LYS A 254 8.39 -2.12 -29.05
C LYS A 254 8.33 -2.65 -27.61
N ILE A 255 8.69 -3.93 -27.41
CA ILE A 255 8.95 -4.48 -26.08
C ILE A 255 10.33 -3.98 -25.64
N VAL A 256 10.42 -3.31 -24.50
CA VAL A 256 11.64 -2.64 -24.01
C VAL A 256 12.18 -3.24 -22.72
N MET A 257 11.40 -4.09 -22.05
CA MET A 257 11.83 -4.90 -20.93
C MET A 257 10.95 -6.16 -20.82
N ALA A 258 11.59 -7.29 -20.61
CA ALA A 258 10.93 -8.56 -20.31
C ALA A 258 11.71 -9.32 -19.24
N GLN A 259 11.11 -10.35 -18.64
CA GLN A 259 11.75 -11.17 -17.60
C GLN A 259 13.12 -11.72 -18.04
N GLY A 260 13.24 -12.15 -19.30
CA GLY A 260 14.44 -12.77 -19.82
C GLY A 260 14.86 -13.99 -19.00
N LYS A 261 16.13 -14.04 -18.60
CA LYS A 261 16.70 -15.12 -17.80
C LYS A 261 16.66 -14.86 -16.28
N THR A 262 15.97 -13.80 -15.85
CA THR A 262 15.88 -13.44 -14.43
C THR A 262 14.75 -14.18 -13.70
N THR A 263 14.73 -14.07 -12.38
CA THR A 263 13.62 -14.56 -11.55
C THR A 263 12.56 -13.49 -11.29
N ILE A 264 12.70 -12.30 -11.92
CA ILE A 264 11.78 -11.18 -11.78
C ILE A 264 10.75 -11.30 -12.90
N ASN A 265 9.67 -12.03 -12.61
CA ASN A 265 8.61 -12.30 -13.58
C ASN A 265 7.75 -11.06 -13.84
N GLY A 266 7.17 -11.02 -15.02
CA GLY A 266 6.12 -10.12 -15.43
C GLY A 266 6.36 -8.66 -15.01
N PRO A 267 7.44 -7.98 -15.45
CA PRO A 267 7.58 -6.56 -15.18
C PRO A 267 6.33 -5.85 -15.68
N HIS A 268 5.59 -5.25 -14.72
CA HIS A 268 4.24 -4.78 -14.99
C HIS A 268 3.99 -3.46 -14.29
N GLN A 269 3.25 -2.60 -14.94
CA GLN A 269 2.96 -1.23 -14.53
C GLN A 269 4.11 -0.51 -13.84
N GLY A 270 4.42 0.69 -14.31
CA GLY A 270 5.52 1.45 -13.74
C GLY A 270 5.63 2.84 -14.35
N GLY A 271 6.60 3.61 -13.87
CA GLY A 271 6.85 4.97 -14.31
C GLY A 271 8.31 5.24 -14.60
N TRP A 272 8.56 6.10 -15.58
CA TRP A 272 9.86 6.65 -15.91
C TRP A 272 10.08 7.97 -15.18
N VAL A 273 11.31 8.16 -14.71
CA VAL A 273 11.78 9.40 -14.11
C VAL A 273 13.25 9.64 -14.45
N ASP A 274 13.64 10.91 -14.62
CA ASP A 274 15.03 11.32 -14.78
C ASP A 274 15.55 11.90 -13.47
N THR A 275 16.82 11.62 -13.17
CA THR A 275 17.56 12.31 -12.09
C THR A 275 18.00 13.70 -12.54
N ASN A 276 18.31 14.58 -11.59
CA ASN A 276 18.88 15.89 -11.86
C ASN A 276 20.27 15.86 -12.53
N THR A 277 20.93 14.70 -12.56
CA THR A 277 22.19 14.48 -13.30
C THR A 277 21.98 13.92 -14.69
N GLY A 278 20.73 13.68 -15.10
CA GLY A 278 20.36 13.21 -16.45
C GLY A 278 20.36 11.70 -16.63
N GLU A 279 20.42 10.90 -15.56
CA GLU A 279 20.18 9.46 -15.66
C GLU A 279 18.68 9.18 -15.69
N SER A 280 18.23 8.29 -16.59
CA SER A 280 16.85 7.80 -16.64
C SER A 280 16.71 6.51 -15.85
N TRP A 281 15.60 6.39 -15.12
CA TRP A 281 15.28 5.24 -14.27
C TRP A 281 13.82 4.86 -14.42
N PHE A 282 13.53 3.57 -14.21
CA PHE A 282 12.18 3.02 -14.32
C PHE A 282 11.84 2.20 -13.08
N VAL A 283 10.70 2.51 -12.46
CA VAL A 283 10.12 1.68 -11.41
C VAL A 283 9.02 0.82 -11.99
N HIS A 284 8.87 -0.41 -11.50
CA HIS A 284 7.77 -1.30 -11.83
C HIS A 284 7.52 -2.27 -10.68
N PHE A 285 6.43 -3.01 -10.72
CA PHE A 285 6.22 -4.07 -9.74
C PHE A 285 6.51 -5.47 -10.31
N GLN A 286 6.76 -6.41 -9.38
CA GLN A 286 6.73 -7.84 -9.58
C GLN A 286 5.63 -8.43 -8.69
N ASP A 287 4.75 -9.27 -9.24
CA ASP A 287 3.79 -10.04 -8.44
C ASP A 287 4.49 -11.22 -7.75
N LYS A 288 4.51 -11.20 -6.41
CA LYS A 288 5.12 -12.23 -5.56
C LYS A 288 4.09 -12.99 -4.71
N GLY A 289 2.87 -13.16 -5.23
CA GLY A 289 1.81 -13.92 -4.57
C GLY A 289 1.46 -13.35 -3.19
N ALA A 290 1.65 -14.12 -2.12
CA ALA A 290 1.32 -13.68 -0.75
C ALA A 290 2.02 -12.38 -0.32
N TYR A 291 3.18 -12.07 -0.87
CA TYR A 291 3.91 -10.83 -0.55
C TYR A 291 3.39 -9.62 -1.31
N GLY A 292 2.45 -9.83 -2.25
CA GLY A 292 1.87 -8.79 -3.09
C GLY A 292 2.80 -8.33 -4.20
N ARG A 293 2.60 -7.10 -4.65
CA ARG A 293 3.30 -6.50 -5.77
C ARG A 293 4.43 -5.61 -5.28
N VAL A 294 5.64 -6.18 -5.24
CA VAL A 294 6.86 -5.55 -4.72
C VAL A 294 7.52 -4.68 -5.78
N ILE A 295 8.17 -3.58 -5.37
CA ILE A 295 8.69 -2.56 -6.27
C ILE A 295 10.15 -2.82 -6.63
N HIS A 296 10.42 -2.81 -7.93
CA HIS A 296 11.75 -2.88 -8.52
C HIS A 296 12.15 -1.54 -9.14
N LEU A 297 13.42 -1.21 -9.04
CA LEU A 297 14.06 -0.08 -9.72
C LEU A 297 15.02 -0.62 -10.76
N ASN A 298 14.93 -0.10 -11.99
CA ASN A 298 15.82 -0.48 -13.08
C ASN A 298 16.46 0.74 -13.74
N PRO A 299 17.75 0.66 -14.15
CA PRO A 299 18.34 1.67 -15.02
C PRO A 299 17.59 1.69 -16.36
N MET A 300 17.52 2.86 -16.99
CA MET A 300 16.93 3.02 -18.30
C MET A 300 17.86 3.87 -19.18
N MET A 301 18.03 3.46 -20.43
CA MET A 301 18.81 4.18 -21.43
C MET A 301 17.98 4.46 -22.67
N TRP A 302 18.26 5.55 -23.34
CA TRP A 302 17.64 5.91 -24.62
C TRP A 302 18.55 5.57 -25.79
N VAL A 303 18.10 4.73 -26.69
CA VAL A 303 18.83 4.30 -27.89
C VAL A 303 17.95 4.56 -29.11
N ASN A 304 18.35 5.46 -29.99
CA ASN A 304 17.59 5.87 -31.19
C ASN A 304 16.14 6.28 -30.85
N ASP A 305 15.97 7.08 -29.79
CA ASP A 305 14.69 7.51 -29.23
C ASP A 305 13.75 6.35 -28.82
N TRP A 306 14.31 5.19 -28.46
CA TRP A 306 13.62 4.12 -27.77
C TRP A 306 14.24 3.88 -26.39
N PRO A 307 13.41 3.70 -25.33
CA PRO A 307 13.95 3.31 -24.04
C PRO A 307 14.37 1.84 -24.07
N VAL A 308 15.44 1.53 -23.37
CA VAL A 308 15.87 0.17 -23.01
C VAL A 308 15.92 0.12 -21.51
N ILE A 309 15.08 -0.70 -20.87
CA ILE A 309 14.90 -0.73 -19.42
C ILE A 309 15.58 -1.97 -18.85
N GLY A 310 16.39 -1.79 -17.80
CA GLY A 310 17.22 -2.86 -17.24
C GLY A 310 18.54 -3.02 -17.99
N VAL A 311 19.02 -4.25 -18.12
CA VAL A 311 20.28 -4.57 -18.79
C VAL A 311 20.01 -5.39 -20.04
N ASP A 312 20.30 -4.82 -21.19
CA ASP A 312 20.23 -5.48 -22.51
C ASP A 312 21.55 -6.19 -22.80
N LYS A 313 21.59 -7.51 -22.56
CA LYS A 313 22.81 -8.33 -22.67
C LYS A 313 23.10 -8.77 -24.09
N ASP A 314 22.07 -8.99 -24.89
CA ASP A 314 22.15 -9.50 -26.25
C ASP A 314 21.98 -8.43 -27.33
N LYS A 315 21.72 -7.17 -26.89
CA LYS A 315 21.64 -5.97 -27.72
C LYS A 315 20.48 -5.99 -28.71
N ASP A 316 19.37 -6.62 -28.36
CA ASP A 316 18.15 -6.63 -29.18
C ASP A 316 17.25 -5.41 -28.90
N GLY A 317 17.60 -4.61 -27.87
CA GLY A 317 16.88 -3.42 -27.44
C GLY A 317 15.73 -3.73 -26.46
N CYS A 318 15.71 -4.94 -25.88
CA CYS A 318 14.83 -5.35 -24.79
C CYS A 318 15.69 -5.68 -23.56
N GLY A 319 15.60 -4.90 -22.48
CA GLY A 319 16.38 -5.16 -21.27
C GLY A 319 15.77 -6.22 -20.36
N GLU A 320 16.59 -6.76 -19.46
CA GLU A 320 16.19 -7.65 -18.37
C GLU A 320 16.25 -6.90 -17.05
N PRO A 321 15.29 -7.12 -16.10
CA PRO A 321 15.34 -6.53 -14.77
C PRO A 321 16.63 -6.87 -14.01
N VAL A 322 17.12 -5.94 -13.20
CA VAL A 322 18.31 -6.15 -12.37
C VAL A 322 17.93 -6.60 -10.94
N THR A 323 18.71 -7.52 -10.36
CA THR A 323 18.57 -7.93 -8.95
C THR A 323 19.41 -7.08 -8.01
N THR A 324 20.57 -6.63 -8.47
CA THR A 324 21.49 -5.71 -7.77
C THR A 324 22.10 -4.78 -8.81
N TYR A 325 22.20 -3.50 -8.48
CA TYR A 325 22.82 -2.53 -9.39
C TYR A 325 23.44 -1.37 -8.60
N LYS A 326 24.20 -0.50 -9.28
CA LYS A 326 24.69 0.76 -8.72
C LYS A 326 23.52 1.68 -8.42
N LYS A 327 23.60 2.44 -7.35
CA LYS A 327 22.58 3.45 -7.02
C LYS A 327 22.51 4.52 -8.11
N PRO A 328 21.33 5.16 -8.31
CA PRO A 328 21.19 6.33 -9.16
C PRO A 328 22.16 7.43 -8.77
N ASN A 329 22.75 8.08 -9.77
CA ASN A 329 23.50 9.30 -9.53
C ASN A 329 22.50 10.47 -9.39
N VAL A 330 22.41 11.02 -8.20
CA VAL A 330 21.59 12.20 -7.88
C VAL A 330 22.47 13.37 -7.40
N GLY A 331 23.80 13.28 -7.63
CA GLY A 331 24.77 14.31 -7.26
C GLY A 331 25.09 14.42 -5.76
N LYS A 332 24.38 13.67 -4.91
CA LYS A 332 24.51 13.68 -3.44
C LYS A 332 24.32 12.26 -2.88
N THR A 333 24.75 12.07 -1.64
CA THR A 333 24.47 10.83 -0.87
C THR A 333 23.43 11.13 0.20
N TYR A 334 22.45 10.27 0.30
CA TYR A 334 21.37 10.38 1.27
C TYR A 334 21.43 9.23 2.28
N PRO A 335 20.95 9.44 3.52
CA PRO A 335 20.89 8.39 4.54
C PRO A 335 19.91 7.28 4.13
N ILE A 336 20.13 6.09 4.66
CA ILE A 336 19.20 4.97 4.50
C ILE A 336 17.86 5.35 5.12
N ALA A 337 16.79 5.12 4.37
CA ALA A 337 15.41 5.30 4.79
C ALA A 337 14.56 4.13 4.30
N THR A 338 13.55 3.77 5.09
CA THR A 338 12.59 2.69 4.80
C THR A 338 11.19 3.11 5.25
N PRO A 339 10.11 2.57 4.69
CA PRO A 339 8.79 2.73 5.29
C PRO A 339 8.76 2.19 6.73
N PRO A 340 7.90 2.74 7.62
CA PRO A 340 7.75 2.25 8.98
C PRO A 340 7.13 0.84 8.98
N GLU A 341 7.50 0.01 9.97
CA GLU A 341 6.96 -1.35 10.11
C GLU A 341 6.55 -1.68 11.56
N SER A 342 7.19 -1.07 12.55
CA SER A 342 6.83 -1.22 13.97
C SER A 342 6.10 0.02 14.47
N ASP A 343 5.31 -0.15 15.54
CA ASP A 343 4.60 0.96 16.18
C ASP A 343 4.54 0.75 17.70
N GLU A 344 5.04 1.73 18.45
CA GLU A 344 4.97 1.78 19.90
C GLU A 344 3.71 2.55 20.38
N PHE A 345 2.90 3.05 19.44
CA PHE A 345 1.69 3.86 19.69
C PHE A 345 1.89 5.04 20.65
N ASN A 346 3.09 5.62 20.66
CA ASN A 346 3.48 6.72 21.55
C ASN A 346 3.06 8.11 21.06
N THR A 347 2.32 8.18 19.95
CA THR A 347 1.85 9.43 19.35
C THR A 347 0.33 9.47 19.27
N ARG A 348 -0.25 10.67 19.15
CA ARG A 348 -1.70 10.85 18.92
C ARG A 348 -2.17 10.39 17.55
N HIS A 349 -1.25 10.12 16.65
CA HIS A 349 -1.55 9.69 15.30
C HIS A 349 -1.10 8.25 15.09
N LEU A 350 -1.96 7.46 14.46
CA LEU A 350 -1.62 6.12 14.05
C LEU A 350 -0.47 6.18 13.02
N GLY A 351 0.48 5.28 13.13
CA GLY A 351 1.59 5.19 12.18
C GLY A 351 1.09 4.95 10.75
N LEU A 352 1.79 5.52 9.76
CA LEU A 352 1.39 5.45 8.35
C LEU A 352 1.39 4.02 7.77
N GLN A 353 2.06 3.06 8.40
CA GLN A 353 2.04 1.65 7.99
C GLN A 353 0.65 1.00 8.14
N TRP A 354 -0.25 1.60 8.90
CA TRP A 354 -1.56 1.03 9.21
C TRP A 354 -2.64 1.44 8.22
N GLN A 355 -3.45 0.48 7.84
CA GLN A 355 -4.66 0.68 7.02
C GLN A 355 -5.81 -0.16 7.56
N TRP A 356 -7.03 0.38 7.44
CA TRP A 356 -8.28 -0.34 7.71
C TRP A 356 -8.80 -1.01 6.42
N HIS A 357 -9.63 -2.03 6.57
CA HIS A 357 -10.26 -2.72 5.42
C HIS A 357 -11.43 -1.94 4.79
N ALA A 358 -11.89 -0.89 5.46
CA ALA A 358 -13.00 -0.03 5.03
C ALA A 358 -12.76 1.38 5.54
N ASN A 359 -13.64 2.33 5.21
CA ASN A 359 -13.62 3.66 5.80
C ASN A 359 -13.61 3.56 7.32
N LYS A 360 -12.65 4.24 7.94
CA LYS A 360 -12.51 4.24 9.40
C LYS A 360 -13.72 4.92 10.05
N LYS A 361 -14.29 4.27 11.08
CA LYS A 361 -15.25 4.88 12.00
C LYS A 361 -14.55 5.20 13.32
N ASP A 362 -14.95 6.29 13.99
CA ASP A 362 -14.40 6.67 15.28
C ASP A 362 -14.58 5.58 16.34
N THR A 363 -15.59 4.73 16.15
CA THR A 363 -15.87 3.58 17.01
C THR A 363 -14.94 2.38 16.81
N TYR A 364 -14.01 2.39 15.84
CA TYR A 364 -13.07 1.29 15.63
C TYR A 364 -11.90 1.36 16.61
N GLY A 365 -11.38 2.56 16.86
CA GLY A 365 -10.29 2.75 17.80
C GLY A 365 -9.58 4.08 17.62
N PHE A 366 -8.76 4.40 18.61
CA PHE A 366 -7.95 5.62 18.64
C PHE A 366 -6.65 5.41 19.41
N THR A 367 -5.63 6.17 19.05
CA THR A 367 -4.38 6.26 19.80
C THR A 367 -4.56 7.15 21.02
N THR A 368 -3.78 6.90 22.07
CA THR A 368 -3.83 7.63 23.33
C THR A 368 -2.50 8.33 23.62
N ASP A 369 -2.52 9.33 24.51
CA ASP A 369 -1.29 9.94 25.05
C ASP A 369 -0.58 9.02 26.07
N LEU A 370 -1.16 7.86 26.38
CA LEU A 370 -0.66 6.90 27.35
C LEU A 370 0.23 5.82 26.73
N GLY A 371 0.51 5.91 25.43
CA GLY A 371 1.39 4.98 24.72
C GLY A 371 0.71 3.66 24.37
N PHE A 372 -0.54 3.70 23.90
CA PHE A 372 -1.23 2.56 23.34
C PHE A 372 -2.33 3.00 22.36
N ILE A 373 -2.73 2.10 21.46
CA ILE A 373 -3.97 2.23 20.71
C ILE A 373 -5.07 1.41 21.40
N ARG A 374 -6.26 2.01 21.58
CA ARG A 374 -7.47 1.30 21.99
C ARG A 374 -8.28 0.90 20.78
N LEU A 375 -8.52 -0.40 20.63
CA LEU A 375 -9.42 -0.98 19.64
C LEU A 375 -10.69 -1.43 20.33
N TYR A 376 -11.84 -0.85 19.96
CA TYR A 376 -13.13 -1.28 20.47
C TYR A 376 -13.60 -2.55 19.75
N ALA A 377 -14.28 -3.43 20.47
CA ALA A 377 -14.90 -4.60 19.88
C ALA A 377 -15.98 -4.17 18.88
N GLY A 378 -15.70 -4.32 17.59
CA GLY A 378 -16.65 -4.05 16.51
C GLY A 378 -17.70 -5.16 16.45
N SER A 379 -18.98 -4.78 16.33
CA SER A 379 -20.06 -5.75 16.25
C SER A 379 -20.02 -6.53 14.95
N LEU A 380 -20.06 -7.85 15.02
CA LEU A 380 -20.22 -8.71 13.88
C LEU A 380 -21.68 -8.67 13.40
N SER A 381 -21.91 -8.83 12.11
CA SER A 381 -23.27 -8.91 11.58
C SER A 381 -23.97 -10.18 12.06
N LYS A 382 -25.30 -10.19 12.06
CA LYS A 382 -26.07 -11.41 12.38
C LYS A 382 -25.85 -12.53 11.37
N GLU A 383 -25.47 -12.17 10.15
CA GLU A 383 -25.12 -13.09 9.06
C GLU A 383 -23.60 -13.37 9.00
N PHE A 384 -22.84 -13.03 10.02
CA PHE A 384 -21.39 -13.23 10.05
C PHE A 384 -21.03 -14.69 9.76
N VAL A 385 -20.19 -14.89 8.75
CA VAL A 385 -19.63 -16.20 8.39
C VAL A 385 -18.13 -16.24 8.66
N ASN A 386 -17.41 -15.20 8.23
CA ASN A 386 -15.96 -15.13 8.37
C ASN A 386 -15.46 -13.67 8.31
N PHE A 387 -14.16 -13.47 8.55
CA PHE A 387 -13.53 -12.14 8.66
C PHE A 387 -13.35 -11.41 7.31
N TRP A 388 -13.70 -12.01 6.18
CA TRP A 388 -13.64 -11.33 4.88
C TRP A 388 -14.46 -10.04 4.85
N GLU A 389 -15.59 -10.01 5.53
CA GLU A 389 -16.49 -8.85 5.55
C GLU A 389 -16.28 -7.90 6.74
N VAL A 390 -15.31 -8.21 7.64
CA VAL A 390 -15.08 -7.39 8.84
C VAL A 390 -14.33 -6.10 8.49
N PRO A 391 -14.94 -4.92 8.68
CA PRO A 391 -14.37 -3.66 8.23
C PRO A 391 -13.28 -3.11 9.16
N ASN A 392 -13.31 -3.45 10.45
CA ASN A 392 -12.44 -2.90 11.50
C ASN A 392 -11.17 -3.74 11.74
N LEU A 393 -10.62 -4.36 10.70
CA LEU A 393 -9.29 -4.97 10.74
C LEU A 393 -8.24 -3.89 10.54
N LEU A 394 -7.32 -3.76 11.49
CA LEU A 394 -6.19 -2.82 11.42
C LEU A 394 -4.94 -3.55 10.95
N MET A 395 -4.50 -3.30 9.72
CA MET A 395 -3.59 -4.17 9.00
C MET A 395 -2.36 -3.44 8.47
N GLN A 396 -1.25 -4.18 8.33
CA GLN A 396 -0.02 -3.77 7.64
C GLN A 396 0.30 -4.73 6.50
N LYS A 397 1.05 -4.23 5.49
CA LYS A 397 1.65 -5.04 4.41
C LYS A 397 2.73 -5.97 4.99
N PHE A 398 2.98 -7.11 4.35
CA PHE A 398 4.17 -7.91 4.66
C PHE A 398 5.42 -7.12 4.27
N PRO A 399 6.38 -6.89 5.20
CA PRO A 399 7.54 -6.03 4.94
C PRO A 399 8.73 -6.76 4.32
N ALA A 400 8.70 -8.11 4.30
CA ALA A 400 9.78 -8.97 3.79
C ALA A 400 9.27 -10.40 3.52
N GLU A 401 10.13 -11.26 2.94
CA GLU A 401 9.81 -12.69 2.79
C GLU A 401 9.81 -13.44 4.13
N GLU A 402 10.61 -12.99 5.07
CA GLU A 402 10.72 -13.57 6.40
C GLU A 402 10.71 -12.46 7.43
N PHE A 403 9.84 -12.58 8.41
CA PHE A 403 9.72 -11.63 9.52
C PHE A 403 8.96 -12.27 10.69
N THR A 404 9.06 -11.63 11.84
CA THR A 404 8.28 -11.95 13.02
C THR A 404 7.49 -10.72 13.44
N ALA A 405 6.16 -10.81 13.48
CA ALA A 405 5.30 -9.78 14.03
C ALA A 405 4.88 -10.18 15.45
N THR A 406 5.10 -9.30 16.41
CA THR A 406 4.75 -9.52 17.81
C THR A 406 3.99 -8.31 18.34
N THR A 407 2.98 -8.56 19.15
CA THR A 407 2.20 -7.52 19.81
C THR A 407 1.99 -7.83 21.28
N LYS A 408 1.94 -6.77 22.11
CA LYS A 408 1.47 -6.82 23.49
C LYS A 408 0.12 -6.12 23.55
N LEU A 409 -0.89 -6.81 24.03
CA LEU A 409 -2.22 -6.24 24.19
C LEU A 409 -2.85 -6.64 25.53
N THR A 410 -3.65 -5.73 26.06
CA THR A 410 -4.50 -5.97 27.24
C THR A 410 -5.96 -5.95 26.79
N PHE A 411 -6.62 -7.10 26.86
CA PHE A 411 -8.01 -7.25 26.50
C PHE A 411 -8.91 -7.09 27.72
N THR A 412 -9.86 -6.18 27.65
CA THR A 412 -10.95 -6.00 28.62
C THR A 412 -12.24 -6.41 27.95
N ALA A 413 -12.80 -7.53 28.39
CA ALA A 413 -14.05 -8.06 27.85
C ALA A 413 -15.25 -7.65 28.72
N LYS A 414 -16.41 -7.54 28.09
CA LYS A 414 -17.69 -7.18 28.74
C LYS A 414 -18.74 -8.27 28.61
N GLN A 415 -18.59 -9.13 27.60
CA GLN A 415 -19.54 -10.24 27.36
C GLN A 415 -18.85 -11.43 26.71
N ASP A 416 -19.47 -12.59 26.83
CA ASP A 416 -18.98 -13.81 26.21
C ASP A 416 -18.97 -13.69 24.68
N GLY A 417 -17.98 -14.32 24.07
CA GLY A 417 -17.79 -14.31 22.63
C GLY A 417 -16.96 -13.14 22.09
N GLU A 418 -16.75 -12.09 22.87
CA GLU A 418 -15.81 -11.01 22.49
C GLU A 418 -14.40 -11.56 22.34
N GLN A 419 -13.69 -11.13 21.29
CA GLN A 419 -12.33 -11.61 21.02
C GLN A 419 -11.45 -10.54 20.39
N THR A 420 -10.15 -10.67 20.63
CA THR A 420 -9.10 -9.86 20.03
C THR A 420 -7.88 -10.71 19.72
N GLY A 421 -7.10 -10.30 18.70
CA GLY A 421 -5.93 -11.08 18.32
C GLY A 421 -5.08 -10.47 17.22
N ILE A 422 -4.10 -11.29 16.81
CA ILE A 422 -3.25 -11.05 15.64
C ILE A 422 -3.75 -11.90 14.48
N ILE A 423 -3.86 -11.31 13.29
CA ILE A 423 -4.39 -11.97 12.09
C ILE A 423 -3.43 -11.83 10.91
N VAL A 424 -3.33 -12.89 10.10
CA VAL A 424 -2.76 -12.87 8.75
C VAL A 424 -3.91 -13.04 7.77
N MET A 425 -4.14 -12.03 6.94
CA MET A 425 -5.33 -11.90 6.08
C MET A 425 -4.97 -11.87 4.60
N GLY A 426 -5.63 -12.70 3.83
CA GLY A 426 -5.66 -12.76 2.37
C GLY A 426 -6.96 -13.44 1.93
N TRP A 427 -7.02 -14.09 0.77
CA TRP A 427 -8.15 -14.97 0.40
C TRP A 427 -8.33 -16.10 1.39
N ASP A 428 -7.21 -16.61 1.89
CA ASP A 428 -7.17 -17.45 3.07
C ASP A 428 -6.66 -16.61 4.23
N TYR A 429 -7.15 -16.87 5.43
CA TYR A 429 -6.61 -16.21 6.62
C TYR A 429 -6.49 -17.16 7.81
N SER A 430 -5.65 -16.75 8.75
CA SER A 430 -5.56 -17.37 10.07
C SER A 430 -5.30 -16.32 11.12
N TYR A 431 -5.90 -16.48 12.28
CA TYR A 431 -5.62 -15.65 13.44
C TYR A 431 -5.37 -16.47 14.71
N LEU A 432 -4.61 -15.87 15.62
CA LEU A 432 -4.49 -16.29 17.01
C LEU A 432 -5.17 -15.24 17.87
N SER A 433 -6.17 -15.64 18.66
CA SER A 433 -6.96 -14.73 19.49
C SER A 433 -7.18 -15.26 20.89
N ILE A 434 -7.52 -14.33 21.82
CA ILE A 434 -8.17 -14.67 23.09
C ILE A 434 -9.64 -14.27 23.02
N ARG A 435 -10.52 -15.21 23.40
CA ARG A 435 -11.98 -15.05 23.39
C ARG A 435 -12.53 -15.23 24.80
N LYS A 436 -13.42 -14.35 25.21
CA LYS A 436 -14.12 -14.44 26.49
C LYS A 436 -15.12 -15.61 26.50
N ALA A 437 -15.08 -16.42 27.53
CA ALA A 437 -16.01 -17.55 27.72
C ALA A 437 -16.19 -17.85 29.23
N GLY A 438 -17.33 -17.49 29.79
CA GLY A 438 -17.62 -17.63 31.20
C GLY A 438 -16.59 -16.90 32.08
N ASP A 439 -15.91 -17.59 32.96
CA ASP A 439 -14.92 -17.05 33.90
C ASP A 439 -13.46 -17.11 33.40
N GLN A 440 -13.24 -17.36 32.10
CA GLN A 440 -11.93 -17.52 31.50
C GLN A 440 -11.85 -16.88 30.11
N PHE A 441 -10.62 -16.72 29.61
CA PHE A 441 -10.34 -16.48 28.22
C PHE A 441 -9.87 -17.78 27.56
N ILE A 442 -10.31 -18.04 26.35
CA ILE A 442 -9.86 -19.17 25.54
C ILE A 442 -8.89 -18.63 24.48
N LEU A 443 -7.66 -19.12 24.50
CA LEU A 443 -6.74 -18.96 23.39
C LEU A 443 -7.17 -19.89 22.27
N GLN A 444 -7.38 -19.36 21.08
CA GLN A 444 -7.83 -20.12 19.92
C GLN A 444 -7.13 -19.70 18.65
N GLN A 445 -6.98 -20.63 17.72
CA GLN A 445 -6.63 -20.38 16.34
C GLN A 445 -7.83 -20.63 15.44
N ALA A 446 -8.07 -19.71 14.50
CA ALA A 446 -8.99 -19.97 13.40
C ALA A 446 -8.22 -19.99 12.08
N VAL A 447 -8.68 -20.83 11.17
CA VAL A 447 -8.25 -20.90 9.78
C VAL A 447 -9.47 -20.87 8.88
N CYS A 448 -9.50 -19.97 7.93
CA CYS A 448 -10.50 -19.90 6.87
C CYS A 448 -9.82 -20.01 5.51
N LYS A 449 -10.33 -20.90 4.67
CA LYS A 449 -9.89 -21.09 3.30
C LYS A 449 -10.94 -20.53 2.34
N ASP A 450 -10.46 -19.80 1.30
CA ASP A 450 -11.34 -19.19 0.29
C ASP A 450 -12.47 -18.36 0.95
N ALA A 451 -12.08 -17.45 1.84
CA ALA A 451 -13.02 -16.64 2.64
C ALA A 451 -13.96 -15.78 1.78
N GLU A 452 -13.53 -15.33 0.59
CA GLU A 452 -14.39 -14.64 -0.40
C GLU A 452 -15.60 -15.46 -0.81
N GLN A 453 -15.53 -16.80 -0.73
CA GLN A 453 -16.63 -17.72 -1.07
C GLN A 453 -17.57 -17.99 0.11
N GLN A 454 -17.47 -17.18 1.18
CA GLN A 454 -18.28 -17.35 2.39
C GLN A 454 -18.08 -18.71 3.08
N ASN A 455 -16.88 -19.30 2.96
CA ASN A 455 -16.55 -20.51 3.69
C ASN A 455 -16.45 -20.23 5.20
N PRO A 456 -16.90 -21.15 6.07
CA PRO A 456 -16.82 -20.96 7.52
C PRO A 456 -15.38 -21.11 8.03
N GLU A 457 -15.12 -20.49 9.18
CA GLU A 457 -13.89 -20.69 9.93
C GLU A 457 -13.81 -22.09 10.53
N ARG A 458 -12.61 -22.66 10.54
CA ARG A 458 -12.27 -23.81 11.36
C ARG A 458 -11.53 -23.31 12.59
N ILE A 459 -12.19 -23.34 13.75
CA ILE A 459 -11.68 -22.86 15.02
C ILE A 459 -11.14 -24.02 15.84
N LYS A 460 -9.96 -23.85 16.43
CA LYS A 460 -9.32 -24.76 17.37
C LYS A 460 -8.99 -24.05 18.67
N GLU A 461 -9.60 -24.49 19.76
CA GLU A 461 -9.24 -24.05 21.10
C GLU A 461 -7.90 -24.67 21.50
N LEU A 462 -7.01 -23.88 22.07
CA LEU A 462 -5.60 -24.24 22.32
C LEU A 462 -5.24 -24.26 23.78
N ALA A 463 -5.74 -23.29 24.56
CA ALA A 463 -5.46 -23.16 25.97
C ALA A 463 -6.49 -22.30 26.69
N ASN A 464 -6.68 -22.55 27.98
CA ASN A 464 -7.43 -21.66 28.86
C ASN A 464 -6.48 -20.64 29.48
N ILE A 465 -6.86 -19.36 29.41
CA ILE A 465 -6.10 -18.25 29.95
C ILE A 465 -6.89 -17.67 31.14
N PRO A 466 -6.30 -17.55 32.33
CA PRO A 466 -7.01 -17.04 33.50
C PRO A 466 -7.44 -15.58 33.30
N VAL A 467 -8.62 -15.27 33.81
CA VAL A 467 -9.13 -13.90 33.88
C VAL A 467 -8.52 -13.17 35.08
N LYS A 468 -8.18 -11.89 34.91
CA LYS A 468 -7.87 -10.98 35.99
C LYS A 468 -9.07 -10.07 36.22
N TYR A 469 -9.32 -9.78 37.49
CA TYR A 469 -10.43 -8.94 37.91
C TYR A 469 -9.90 -7.62 38.45
N LEU A 470 -10.48 -6.51 38.00
CA LEU A 470 -10.24 -5.20 38.59
C LEU A 470 -11.51 -4.80 39.37
N LYS A 471 -11.44 -4.92 40.70
CA LYS A 471 -12.49 -4.45 41.57
C LYS A 471 -12.19 -3.02 42.01
N MET A 472 -12.98 -2.07 41.55
CA MET A 472 -12.92 -0.68 42.03
C MET A 472 -14.27 -0.32 42.67
N PRO A 473 -14.32 0.29 43.88
CA PRO A 473 -15.56 0.72 44.48
C PRO A 473 -16.35 1.65 43.55
N GLY A 474 -17.60 1.28 43.24
CA GLY A 474 -18.50 2.08 42.40
C GLY A 474 -18.29 1.95 40.89
N VAL A 475 -17.41 1.05 40.42
CA VAL A 475 -17.20 0.74 39.01
C VAL A 475 -17.56 -0.72 38.78
N ALA A 476 -18.21 -1.03 37.65
CA ALA A 476 -18.49 -2.41 37.28
C ALA A 476 -17.19 -3.19 37.17
N ASP A 477 -17.17 -4.43 37.68
CA ASP A 477 -16.01 -5.32 37.59
C ASP A 477 -15.58 -5.50 36.13
N ASN A 478 -14.31 -5.20 35.82
CA ASN A 478 -13.75 -5.43 34.53
C ASN A 478 -12.96 -6.75 34.52
N GLU A 479 -13.25 -7.59 33.58
CA GLU A 479 -12.52 -8.82 33.33
C GLU A 479 -11.49 -8.58 32.22
N TRP A 480 -10.21 -8.78 32.54
CA TRP A 480 -9.14 -8.45 31.63
C TRP A 480 -7.98 -9.45 31.68
N GLN A 481 -7.16 -9.45 30.62
CA GLN A 481 -5.89 -10.17 30.57
C GLN A 481 -4.92 -9.48 29.62
N THR A 482 -3.65 -9.48 29.98
CA THR A 482 -2.56 -9.08 29.10
C THR A 482 -1.95 -10.32 28.43
N VAL A 483 -1.83 -10.31 27.13
CA VAL A 483 -1.18 -11.36 26.34
C VAL A 483 -0.20 -10.76 25.34
N TYR A 484 0.80 -11.56 25.00
CA TYR A 484 1.72 -11.31 23.91
C TYR A 484 1.41 -12.33 22.82
N LEU A 485 1.08 -11.86 21.62
CA LEU A 485 0.76 -12.70 20.48
C LEU A 485 1.83 -12.50 19.42
N GLN A 486 2.20 -13.58 18.75
CA GLN A 486 3.27 -13.57 17.77
C GLN A 486 2.88 -14.42 16.56
N VAL A 487 3.23 -13.94 15.37
CA VAL A 487 3.26 -14.72 14.14
C VAL A 487 4.64 -14.62 13.51
N LYS A 488 5.23 -15.78 13.19
CA LYS A 488 6.47 -15.89 12.42
C LYS A 488 6.14 -16.29 11.00
N VAL A 489 6.53 -15.43 10.06
CA VAL A 489 6.41 -15.68 8.63
C VAL A 489 7.77 -16.11 8.10
N ARG A 490 7.80 -17.26 7.41
CA ARG A 490 8.99 -17.81 6.79
C ARG A 490 8.83 -17.85 5.27
N LYS A 491 9.93 -18.08 4.56
CA LYS A 491 9.95 -18.16 3.09
C LYS A 491 8.80 -19.05 2.57
N GLY A 492 8.13 -18.58 1.51
CA GLY A 492 6.91 -19.20 1.01
C GLY A 492 5.66 -18.79 1.79
N ALA A 493 5.74 -17.72 2.58
CA ALA A 493 4.65 -17.18 3.40
C ALA A 493 4.07 -18.18 4.41
N VAL A 494 4.93 -19.08 4.92
CA VAL A 494 4.57 -20.07 5.93
C VAL A 494 4.55 -19.41 7.31
N CYS A 495 3.37 -19.39 7.95
CA CYS A 495 3.09 -18.72 9.20
C CYS A 495 2.99 -19.73 10.36
N THR A 496 3.62 -19.45 11.48
CA THR A 496 3.46 -20.16 12.74
C THR A 496 3.12 -19.17 13.84
N PHE A 497 2.19 -19.54 14.72
CA PHE A 497 1.72 -18.68 15.81
C PHE A 497 2.30 -19.09 17.15
N ALA A 498 2.51 -18.09 18.02
CA ALA A 498 2.93 -18.30 19.39
C ALA A 498 2.29 -17.27 20.32
N TYR A 499 2.21 -17.60 21.61
CA TYR A 499 1.76 -16.66 22.63
C TYR A 499 2.68 -16.71 23.86
N SER A 500 2.57 -15.65 24.66
CA SER A 500 3.23 -15.55 25.96
C SER A 500 2.33 -14.78 26.93
N LEU A 501 2.44 -15.07 28.23
CA LEU A 501 1.78 -14.31 29.30
C LEU A 501 2.75 -13.38 30.05
N ASP A 502 4.05 -13.52 29.82
CA ASP A 502 5.10 -12.75 30.50
C ASP A 502 5.98 -11.94 29.53
N GLY A 503 5.77 -12.11 28.21
CA GLY A 503 6.55 -11.48 27.16
C GLY A 503 7.98 -12.00 27.01
N LYS A 504 8.35 -13.06 27.74
CA LYS A 504 9.71 -13.64 27.73
C LYS A 504 9.73 -15.04 27.14
N LYS A 505 8.83 -15.91 27.60
CA LYS A 505 8.72 -17.28 27.11
C LYS A 505 7.51 -17.41 26.18
N TYR A 506 7.79 -17.64 24.90
CA TYR A 506 6.78 -17.87 23.87
C TYR A 506 6.56 -19.37 23.65
N THR A 507 5.30 -19.76 23.62
CA THR A 507 4.87 -21.13 23.31
C THR A 507 4.25 -21.15 21.92
N THR A 508 4.84 -21.89 20.98
CA THR A 508 4.26 -22.12 19.66
C THR A 508 3.01 -22.96 19.80
N VAL A 509 1.93 -22.56 19.12
CA VAL A 509 0.60 -23.17 19.26
C VAL A 509 -0.09 -23.26 17.91
N GLY A 510 -1.09 -24.14 17.84
CA GLY A 510 -1.93 -24.30 16.68
C GLY A 510 -1.24 -25.05 15.55
N GLU A 511 -1.80 -24.89 14.35
CA GLU A 511 -1.26 -25.46 13.12
C GLU A 511 -0.53 -24.40 12.28
N THR A 512 0.38 -24.87 11.43
CA THR A 512 1.03 -24.04 10.43
C THR A 512 0.02 -23.60 9.38
N PHE A 513 0.09 -22.32 8.99
CA PHE A 513 -0.75 -21.70 7.98
C PHE A 513 0.12 -21.14 6.85
N THR A 514 -0.22 -21.40 5.58
CA THR A 514 0.43 -20.75 4.45
C THR A 514 -0.46 -19.62 3.95
N ALA A 515 0.04 -18.38 4.03
CA ALA A 515 -0.71 -17.22 3.59
C ALA A 515 -0.84 -17.18 2.06
N ARG A 516 -1.98 -16.66 1.58
CA ARG A 516 -2.24 -16.33 0.18
C ARG A 516 -2.45 -14.83 0.03
N GLN A 517 -2.25 -14.31 -1.18
CA GLN A 517 -2.66 -12.94 -1.51
C GLN A 517 -4.16 -12.73 -1.27
N GLY A 518 -4.55 -11.48 -1.10
CA GLY A 518 -5.93 -11.03 -1.19
C GLY A 518 -6.32 -10.68 -2.64
N LYS A 519 -7.44 -9.97 -2.81
CA LYS A 519 -7.91 -9.57 -4.13
C LYS A 519 -7.10 -8.38 -4.62
N TRP A 520 -6.19 -8.62 -5.57
CA TRP A 520 -5.22 -7.68 -6.14
C TRP A 520 -4.16 -7.15 -5.16
N ILE A 521 -4.11 -7.62 -3.93
CA ILE A 521 -3.16 -7.20 -2.90
C ILE A 521 -2.44 -8.41 -2.30
N GLY A 522 -1.29 -8.17 -1.68
CA GLY A 522 -0.61 -9.17 -0.85
C GLY A 522 -1.39 -9.52 0.42
N ALA A 523 -0.97 -10.57 1.09
CA ALA A 523 -1.40 -10.84 2.46
C ALA A 523 -0.97 -9.69 3.38
N LYS A 524 -1.77 -9.45 4.40
CA LYS A 524 -1.50 -8.45 5.44
C LYS A 524 -1.45 -9.10 6.80
N VAL A 525 -0.73 -8.49 7.73
CA VAL A 525 -0.71 -8.86 9.14
C VAL A 525 -1.24 -7.72 9.98
N GLY A 526 -1.98 -8.01 11.04
CA GLY A 526 -2.51 -6.93 11.87
C GLY A 526 -3.34 -7.40 13.03
N LEU A 527 -4.24 -6.54 13.46
CA LEU A 527 -4.97 -6.61 14.72
C LEU A 527 -6.48 -6.50 14.47
N PHE A 528 -7.25 -7.08 15.38
CA PHE A 528 -8.70 -6.94 15.40
C PHE A 528 -9.24 -6.99 16.83
N CYS A 529 -10.42 -6.44 17.02
CA CYS A 529 -11.23 -6.60 18.22
C CYS A 529 -12.70 -6.64 17.80
N VAL A 530 -13.43 -7.71 18.13
CA VAL A 530 -14.81 -7.93 17.68
C VAL A 530 -15.70 -8.48 18.79
N THR A 531 -17.01 -8.24 18.65
CA THR A 531 -18.06 -8.75 19.54
C THR A 531 -19.18 -9.38 18.74
N PRO A 532 -19.80 -10.47 19.22
CA PRO A 532 -20.94 -11.07 18.54
C PRO A 532 -22.21 -10.21 18.56
N ASP A 533 -22.33 -9.31 19.53
CA ASP A 533 -23.54 -8.50 19.78
C ASP A 533 -23.27 -7.00 19.86
N GLU A 534 -24.30 -6.18 19.62
CA GLU A 534 -24.24 -4.71 19.67
C GLU A 534 -24.28 -4.12 21.10
N GLY A 535 -24.23 -4.90 22.15
CA GLY A 535 -24.38 -4.48 23.53
C GLY A 535 -23.21 -3.67 24.11
N ASN A 536 -22.96 -3.85 25.40
CA ASN A 536 -21.80 -3.26 26.09
C ASN A 536 -20.52 -3.93 25.56
N ARG A 537 -19.68 -3.15 24.88
CA ARG A 537 -18.51 -3.63 24.14
C ARG A 537 -17.22 -3.53 24.94
N GLY A 538 -16.43 -4.60 24.92
CA GLY A 538 -15.07 -4.61 25.39
C GLY A 538 -14.11 -3.89 24.45
N TRP A 539 -12.83 -3.91 24.80
CA TRP A 539 -11.77 -3.28 24.01
C TRP A 539 -10.42 -3.97 24.24
N ALA A 540 -9.53 -3.79 23.30
CA ALA A 540 -8.12 -4.17 23.42
C ALA A 540 -7.24 -2.90 23.45
N ASP A 541 -6.46 -2.75 24.50
CA ASP A 541 -5.39 -1.75 24.59
C ASP A 541 -4.09 -2.40 24.12
N VAL A 542 -3.58 -1.95 22.97
CA VAL A 542 -2.38 -2.50 22.35
C VAL A 542 -1.22 -1.56 22.65
N ASP A 543 -0.25 -2.03 23.45
CA ASP A 543 0.91 -1.23 23.85
C ASP A 543 1.88 -1.02 22.67
N TRP A 544 2.09 -2.04 21.88
CA TRP A 544 3.01 -1.99 20.74
C TRP A 544 2.77 -3.13 19.76
N PHE A 545 3.22 -2.91 18.54
CA PHE A 545 3.30 -3.91 17.49
C PHE A 545 4.68 -3.82 16.82
N ARG A 546 5.47 -4.88 16.91
CA ARG A 546 6.87 -4.87 16.47
C ARG A 546 7.11 -5.90 15.40
N MET A 547 7.86 -5.47 14.37
CA MET A 547 8.38 -6.31 13.31
C MET A 547 9.88 -6.53 13.54
N ASP A 548 10.31 -7.78 13.51
CA ASP A 548 11.72 -8.18 13.60
C ASP A 548 12.01 -9.24 12.54
N LYS A 549 13.29 -9.44 12.21
CA LYS A 549 13.75 -10.43 11.22
C LYS A 549 13.66 -11.86 11.74
#